data_3c1fcf57333c1933e7a827d8287d0ef3
#
_entry.id   3c1fcf57333c1933e7a827d8287d0ef3
#
_cell.length_a   1.000
_cell.length_b   1.000
_cell.length_c   1.000
_cell.angle_alpha   90.00
_cell.angle_beta   90.00
_cell.angle_gamma   90.00
#
_symmetry.space_group_name_H-M   'P 1'
#
loop_
_entity.id
_entity.type
_entity.pdbx_description
1 polymer ?
#
loop_
_entity_poly.entity_id
_entity_poly.type
_entity_poly.pdbx_seq_one_letter_code
_entity_poly.pdbx_strand_id
1 'polypeptide(L)'
;LFGLAVPDKRNVRQARLTIQKEDNMLNILIIGAGGREHALAWKFAQDARVGQIFVAPGNAGTAAMQRVRNIPLTRVADLLAFAQKENVGLTFVGAEALLVEGIVDVFQAAGLAIFGPNRQAAQLEGSKRFAKDFMQKYGVKTAAYASFRELDAALAYVQDCAYPTVVKASGLAAGKGVVICQNRAEAEAAVRAMMETRRFGDAGNEVVIEEFLEGYECSLLSFCDSRHIVPLVSARDHKTIGEGNTGENTGGMGVIAPHPRFGDAEMAAFRRDILEPTLKGIIAEGMDFAGVIFFGLMVNARGVYLLEYNMRFGDPETQAVLPLLENELLDAVQAALERRLDDSVFRWQDAHACCVVAASAGYPGEFRTGLPIANLERARFYAQIFIAGARQDCGEMLTSGGRVLNCVGVAPTAEAARQKAYDAIAQVQFDGITYRCDIGL
;
A
#
# COMPACT_ATOMS: atom_id res chain seq x y z
N LEU A 1 -4.51 -20.85 -42.88
CA LEU A 1 -5.02 -19.48 -43.09
C LEU A 1 -6.28 -19.32 -42.25
N PHE A 2 -6.14 -19.04 -40.94
CA PHE A 2 -7.21 -18.52 -40.11
C PHE A 2 -6.80 -17.13 -39.65
N GLY A 3 -7.40 -16.09 -40.27
CA GLY A 3 -7.25 -14.71 -39.88
C GLY A 3 -7.90 -14.47 -38.52
N LEU A 4 -7.09 -14.23 -37.49
CA LEU A 4 -7.55 -13.68 -36.23
C LEU A 4 -7.89 -12.19 -36.47
N ALA A 5 -9.18 -11.87 -36.44
CA ALA A 5 -9.66 -10.50 -36.47
C ALA A 5 -9.13 -9.74 -35.25
N VAL A 6 -8.38 -8.67 -35.48
CA VAL A 6 -7.95 -7.72 -34.46
C VAL A 6 -9.21 -6.99 -33.99
N PRO A 7 -9.55 -7.00 -32.70
CA PRO A 7 -10.71 -6.27 -32.22
C PRO A 7 -10.51 -4.75 -32.41
N ASP A 8 -11.54 -4.09 -32.94
CA ASP A 8 -11.58 -2.65 -33.16
C ASP A 8 -11.38 -1.90 -31.83
N LYS A 9 -10.31 -1.12 -31.74
CA LYS A 9 -9.93 -0.30 -30.57
C LYS A 9 -11.02 0.69 -30.12
N ARG A 10 -12.12 0.82 -30.85
CA ARG A 10 -13.26 1.70 -30.53
C ARG A 10 -14.27 1.08 -29.58
N ASN A 11 -14.29 -0.25 -29.40
CA ASN A 11 -15.24 -0.95 -28.51
C ASN A 11 -14.77 -1.15 -27.07
N VAL A 12 -13.51 -0.88 -26.76
CA VAL A 12 -12.97 -0.94 -25.37
C VAL A 12 -13.41 0.29 -24.53
N ARG A 13 -14.08 1.27 -25.14
CA ARG A 13 -14.41 2.57 -24.54
C ARG A 13 -15.66 2.62 -23.66
N GLN A 14 -16.35 1.52 -23.37
CA GLN A 14 -17.61 1.58 -22.60
C GLN A 14 -17.85 0.34 -21.71
N ALA A 15 -16.90 -0.04 -20.83
CA ALA A 15 -17.33 -0.59 -19.55
C ALA A 15 -17.77 0.61 -18.68
N ARG A 16 -18.87 1.27 -19.04
CA ARG A 16 -19.53 2.19 -18.14
C ARG A 16 -19.97 1.36 -16.95
N LEU A 17 -19.48 1.70 -15.76
CA LEU A 17 -20.18 1.42 -14.51
C LEU A 17 -21.56 2.10 -14.59
N THR A 18 -22.45 1.52 -15.35
CA THR A 18 -23.86 1.83 -15.24
C THR A 18 -24.29 1.14 -13.97
N ILE A 19 -24.13 1.82 -12.83
CA ILE A 19 -24.93 1.49 -11.66
C ILE A 19 -26.36 1.62 -12.15
N GLN A 20 -26.98 0.47 -12.43
CA GLN A 20 -28.36 0.44 -12.90
C GLN A 20 -29.17 1.11 -11.79
N LYS A 21 -29.95 2.10 -12.19
CA LYS A 21 -30.92 2.77 -11.33
C LYS A 21 -31.81 1.71 -10.67
N GLU A 22 -31.90 1.83 -9.38
CA GLU A 22 -33.03 1.53 -8.50
C GLU A 22 -33.25 0.14 -7.91
N ASP A 23 -32.56 -0.99 -8.24
CA ASP A 23 -32.84 -2.24 -7.50
C ASP A 23 -31.68 -3.22 -7.29
N ASN A 24 -30.48 -2.97 -7.80
CA ASN A 24 -29.35 -3.88 -7.59
C ASN A 24 -28.18 -3.20 -6.86
N MET A 25 -27.98 -3.58 -5.60
CA MET A 25 -26.76 -3.20 -4.85
C MET A 25 -25.51 -3.74 -5.55
N LEU A 26 -24.42 -2.95 -5.52
CA LEU A 26 -23.15 -3.27 -6.15
C LEU A 26 -22.39 -4.34 -5.35
N ASN A 27 -22.08 -5.48 -5.96
CA ASN A 27 -21.17 -6.45 -5.35
C ASN A 27 -19.72 -6.03 -5.61
N ILE A 28 -18.89 -6.07 -4.56
CA ILE A 28 -17.48 -5.68 -4.60
C ILE A 28 -16.60 -6.89 -4.29
N LEU A 29 -15.50 -7.04 -5.04
CA LEU A 29 -14.42 -7.97 -4.74
C LEU A 29 -13.17 -7.18 -4.31
N ILE A 30 -12.68 -7.42 -3.10
CA ILE A 30 -11.43 -6.86 -2.59
C ILE A 30 -10.38 -7.97 -2.58
N ILE A 31 -9.21 -7.71 -3.17
CA ILE A 31 -8.15 -8.71 -3.30
C ILE A 31 -7.02 -8.40 -2.33
N GLY A 32 -6.76 -9.32 -1.40
CA GLY A 32 -5.76 -9.26 -0.34
C GLY A 32 -6.27 -9.81 0.98
N ALA A 33 -5.44 -9.80 2.03
CA ALA A 33 -5.74 -10.42 3.34
C ALA A 33 -5.25 -9.60 4.54
N GLY A 34 -4.70 -8.40 4.32
CA GLY A 34 -4.10 -7.57 5.37
C GLY A 34 -5.09 -6.69 6.13
N GLY A 35 -4.55 -5.86 7.00
CA GLY A 35 -5.31 -4.83 7.70
C GLY A 35 -5.88 -3.78 6.75
N ARG A 36 -5.17 -3.50 5.67
CA ARG A 36 -5.59 -2.65 4.55
C ARG A 36 -6.91 -3.14 3.94
N GLU A 37 -6.99 -4.42 3.59
CA GLU A 37 -8.21 -4.99 3.01
C GLU A 37 -9.38 -5.00 3.98
N HIS A 38 -9.11 -5.20 5.28
CA HIS A 38 -10.15 -5.06 6.30
C HIS A 38 -10.66 -3.61 6.40
N ALA A 39 -9.76 -2.61 6.37
CA ALA A 39 -10.15 -1.19 6.38
C ALA A 39 -10.92 -0.79 5.11
N LEU A 40 -10.53 -1.30 3.94
CA LEU A 40 -11.27 -1.12 2.69
C LEU A 40 -12.66 -1.72 2.76
N ALA A 41 -12.78 -2.98 3.22
CA ALA A 41 -14.08 -3.64 3.40
C ALA A 41 -14.98 -2.88 4.39
N TRP A 42 -14.39 -2.40 5.50
CA TRP A 42 -15.09 -1.59 6.49
C TRP A 42 -15.63 -0.28 5.89
N LYS A 43 -14.81 0.41 5.07
CA LYS A 43 -15.25 1.67 4.46
C LYS A 43 -16.30 1.45 3.37
N PHE A 44 -16.16 0.46 2.52
CA PHE A 44 -17.17 0.12 1.51
C PHE A 44 -18.49 -0.38 2.15
N ALA A 45 -18.44 -1.08 3.29
CA ALA A 45 -19.64 -1.56 3.98
C ALA A 45 -20.52 -0.44 4.56
N GLN A 46 -20.02 0.78 4.67
CA GLN A 46 -20.78 1.95 5.10
C GLN A 46 -21.71 2.48 4.01
N ASP A 47 -21.39 2.28 2.75
CA ASP A 47 -22.18 2.74 1.62
C ASP A 47 -23.41 1.84 1.40
N ALA A 48 -24.59 2.47 1.40
CA ALA A 48 -25.86 1.76 1.20
C ALA A 48 -26.02 1.17 -0.22
N ARG A 49 -25.26 1.67 -1.20
CA ARG A 49 -25.22 1.16 -2.58
C ARG A 49 -24.43 -0.15 -2.71
N VAL A 50 -23.61 -0.48 -1.70
CA VAL A 50 -22.80 -1.69 -1.69
C VAL A 50 -23.61 -2.86 -1.11
N GLY A 51 -23.70 -3.93 -1.89
CA GLY A 51 -24.37 -5.17 -1.52
C GLY A 51 -23.43 -6.12 -0.79
N GLN A 52 -23.10 -7.22 -1.44
CA GLN A 52 -22.15 -8.20 -0.93
C GLN A 52 -20.70 -7.75 -1.21
N ILE A 53 -19.86 -7.83 -0.18
CA ILE A 53 -18.41 -7.65 -0.33
C ILE A 53 -17.75 -9.03 -0.24
N PHE A 54 -16.95 -9.36 -1.23
CA PHE A 54 -16.07 -10.54 -1.25
C PHE A 54 -14.65 -10.11 -0.97
N VAL A 55 -13.91 -10.84 -0.11
CA VAL A 55 -12.50 -10.57 0.15
C VAL A 55 -11.67 -11.81 -0.14
N ALA A 56 -10.65 -11.69 -0.99
CA ALA A 56 -9.87 -12.81 -1.50
C ALA A 56 -8.38 -12.69 -1.14
N PRO A 57 -7.83 -13.53 -0.29
CA PRO A 57 -8.48 -14.58 0.50
C PRO A 57 -9.18 -14.05 1.77
N GLY A 58 -8.91 -12.79 2.19
CA GLY A 58 -9.43 -12.20 3.42
C GLY A 58 -8.74 -12.72 4.69
N ASN A 59 -9.24 -12.25 5.84
CA ASN A 59 -8.73 -12.62 7.17
C ASN A 59 -9.89 -12.81 8.17
N ALA A 60 -9.57 -13.09 9.45
CA ALA A 60 -10.57 -13.28 10.48
C ALA A 60 -11.45 -12.04 10.72
N GLY A 61 -10.90 -10.84 10.53
CA GLY A 61 -11.65 -9.59 10.70
C GLY A 61 -12.69 -9.40 9.61
N THR A 62 -12.33 -9.60 8.34
CA THR A 62 -13.27 -9.53 7.21
C THR A 62 -14.32 -10.61 7.28
N ALA A 63 -13.97 -11.83 7.76
CA ALA A 63 -14.95 -12.92 7.98
C ALA A 63 -16.01 -12.61 9.03
N ALA A 64 -15.67 -11.75 10.02
CA ALA A 64 -16.60 -11.37 11.10
C ALA A 64 -17.53 -10.21 10.73
N MET A 65 -17.35 -9.56 9.58
CA MET A 65 -18.16 -8.42 9.16
C MET A 65 -19.48 -8.87 8.54
N GLN A 66 -20.53 -8.11 8.79
CA GLN A 66 -21.82 -8.29 8.09
C GLN A 66 -21.65 -7.92 6.59
N ARG A 67 -22.36 -8.63 5.72
CA ARG A 67 -22.31 -8.46 4.25
C ARG A 67 -20.91 -8.67 3.64
N VAL A 68 -19.97 -9.29 4.38
CA VAL A 68 -18.63 -9.64 3.89
C VAL A 68 -18.46 -11.14 3.89
N ARG A 69 -17.92 -11.69 2.81
CA ARG A 69 -17.59 -13.11 2.66
C ARG A 69 -16.18 -13.30 2.15
N ASN A 70 -15.36 -14.00 2.91
CA ASN A 70 -14.05 -14.41 2.45
C ASN A 70 -14.16 -15.53 1.41
N ILE A 71 -13.28 -15.49 0.41
CA ILE A 71 -13.18 -16.53 -0.62
C ILE A 71 -11.71 -16.97 -0.75
N PRO A 72 -11.40 -18.27 -0.64
CA PRO A 72 -10.02 -18.76 -0.59
C PRO A 72 -9.40 -18.85 -2.00
N LEU A 73 -9.48 -17.74 -2.76
CA LEU A 73 -8.95 -17.63 -4.12
C LEU A 73 -7.76 -16.68 -4.16
N THR A 74 -6.69 -17.07 -4.86
CA THR A 74 -5.46 -16.28 -4.97
C THR A 74 -4.92 -16.21 -6.39
N ARG A 75 -5.44 -16.99 -7.34
CA ARG A 75 -4.99 -17.01 -8.72
C ARG A 75 -5.87 -16.11 -9.59
N VAL A 76 -5.26 -15.34 -10.48
CA VAL A 76 -5.97 -14.39 -11.37
C VAL A 76 -7.12 -15.05 -12.14
N ALA A 77 -6.91 -16.26 -12.71
CA ALA A 77 -7.95 -16.95 -13.47
C ALA A 77 -9.17 -17.34 -12.61
N ASP A 78 -8.93 -17.81 -11.38
CA ASP A 78 -9.98 -18.23 -10.47
C ASP A 78 -10.78 -17.02 -9.95
N LEU A 79 -10.08 -15.91 -9.67
CA LEU A 79 -10.68 -14.63 -9.28
C LEU A 79 -11.55 -14.06 -10.39
N LEU A 80 -11.10 -14.10 -11.64
CA LEU A 80 -11.88 -13.68 -12.80
C LEU A 80 -13.15 -14.51 -12.95
N ALA A 81 -13.04 -15.85 -12.94
CA ALA A 81 -14.19 -16.74 -13.04
C ALA A 81 -15.21 -16.52 -11.92
N PHE A 82 -14.72 -16.30 -10.70
CA PHE A 82 -15.55 -15.96 -9.55
C PHE A 82 -16.28 -14.61 -9.75
N ALA A 83 -15.56 -13.57 -10.17
CA ALA A 83 -16.13 -12.25 -10.39
C ALA A 83 -17.26 -12.27 -11.44
N GLN A 84 -17.08 -13.04 -12.51
CA GLN A 84 -18.12 -13.25 -13.54
C GLN A 84 -19.33 -13.99 -12.97
N LYS A 85 -19.10 -15.09 -12.23
CA LYS A 85 -20.17 -15.93 -11.66
C LYS A 85 -21.04 -15.18 -10.64
N GLU A 86 -20.41 -14.39 -9.75
CA GLU A 86 -21.10 -13.69 -8.66
C GLU A 86 -21.55 -12.27 -9.07
N ASN A 87 -21.46 -11.91 -10.37
CA ASN A 87 -21.80 -10.59 -10.89
C ASN A 87 -21.13 -9.46 -10.08
N VAL A 88 -19.83 -9.57 -9.87
CA VAL A 88 -19.03 -8.53 -9.22
C VAL A 88 -19.02 -7.29 -10.10
N GLY A 89 -19.54 -6.19 -9.60
CA GLY A 89 -19.61 -4.93 -10.33
C GLY A 89 -18.37 -4.05 -10.20
N LEU A 90 -17.53 -4.31 -9.16
CA LEU A 90 -16.26 -3.63 -8.95
C LEU A 90 -15.25 -4.57 -8.29
N THR A 91 -14.05 -4.66 -8.84
CA THR A 91 -12.92 -5.31 -8.17
C THR A 91 -11.91 -4.28 -7.71
N PHE A 92 -11.46 -4.37 -6.45
CA PHE A 92 -10.46 -3.51 -5.83
C PHE A 92 -9.22 -4.33 -5.46
N VAL A 93 -8.04 -3.95 -5.96
CA VAL A 93 -6.81 -4.74 -5.75
C VAL A 93 -5.92 -4.10 -4.71
N GLY A 94 -5.69 -4.82 -3.59
CA GLY A 94 -4.75 -4.42 -2.55
C GLY A 94 -3.38 -5.11 -2.66
N ALA A 95 -3.31 -6.30 -3.26
CA ALA A 95 -2.11 -7.13 -3.32
C ALA A 95 -1.20 -6.77 -4.50
N GLU A 96 0.00 -6.27 -4.23
CA GLU A 96 0.98 -5.81 -5.24
C GLU A 96 1.41 -6.90 -6.22
N ALA A 97 1.57 -8.13 -5.76
CA ALA A 97 2.04 -9.24 -6.62
C ALA A 97 1.10 -9.49 -7.80
N LEU A 98 -0.23 -9.49 -7.57
CA LEU A 98 -1.22 -9.69 -8.62
C LEU A 98 -1.33 -8.49 -9.58
N LEU A 99 -1.03 -7.29 -9.11
CA LEU A 99 -0.93 -6.10 -9.97
C LEU A 99 0.23 -6.24 -10.97
N VAL A 100 1.40 -6.67 -10.49
CA VAL A 100 2.58 -6.94 -11.33
C VAL A 100 2.33 -8.13 -12.28
N GLU A 101 1.58 -9.14 -11.84
CA GLU A 101 1.12 -10.25 -12.70
C GLU A 101 0.16 -9.80 -13.81
N GLY A 102 -0.51 -8.64 -13.62
CA GLY A 102 -1.40 -8.02 -14.62
C GLY A 102 -2.86 -8.41 -14.48
N ILE A 103 -3.35 -8.61 -13.27
CA ILE A 103 -4.76 -8.89 -13.00
C ILE A 103 -5.69 -7.83 -13.60
N VAL A 104 -5.27 -6.55 -13.58
CA VAL A 104 -6.08 -5.46 -14.12
C VAL A 104 -6.29 -5.61 -15.61
N ASP A 105 -5.25 -5.95 -16.36
CA ASP A 105 -5.33 -6.17 -17.81
C ASP A 105 -6.28 -7.34 -18.15
N VAL A 106 -6.22 -8.41 -17.35
CA VAL A 106 -7.06 -9.61 -17.52
C VAL A 106 -8.54 -9.29 -17.28
N PHE A 107 -8.87 -8.56 -16.20
CA PHE A 107 -10.24 -8.17 -15.87
C PHE A 107 -10.81 -7.17 -16.88
N GLN A 108 -10.02 -6.18 -17.28
CA GLN A 108 -10.43 -5.20 -18.31
C GLN A 108 -10.67 -5.88 -19.65
N ALA A 109 -9.85 -6.84 -20.06
CA ALA A 109 -10.05 -7.61 -21.28
C ALA A 109 -11.36 -8.44 -21.25
N ALA A 110 -11.80 -8.84 -20.05
CA ALA A 110 -13.08 -9.53 -19.83
C ALA A 110 -14.27 -8.56 -19.65
N GLY A 111 -14.06 -7.24 -19.76
CA GLY A 111 -15.11 -6.23 -19.61
C GLY A 111 -15.54 -5.97 -18.18
N LEU A 112 -14.75 -6.38 -17.16
CA LEU A 112 -15.06 -6.17 -15.75
C LEU A 112 -14.39 -4.91 -15.22
N ALA A 113 -15.12 -4.14 -14.41
CA ALA A 113 -14.57 -2.96 -13.74
C ALA A 113 -13.60 -3.39 -12.63
N ILE A 114 -12.40 -2.81 -12.67
CA ILE A 114 -11.33 -3.08 -11.72
C ILE A 114 -10.56 -1.81 -11.42
N PHE A 115 -10.26 -1.58 -10.13
CA PHE A 115 -9.51 -0.45 -9.63
C PHE A 115 -8.13 -0.92 -9.19
N GLY A 116 -7.11 -0.45 -9.89
CA GLY A 116 -5.70 -0.76 -9.70
C GLY A 116 -4.90 -0.40 -10.95
N PRO A 117 -3.56 -0.32 -10.88
CA PRO A 117 -2.68 -0.09 -12.02
C PRO A 117 -2.67 -1.30 -12.95
N ASN A 118 -2.59 -1.06 -14.27
CA ASN A 118 -2.32 -2.11 -15.24
C ASN A 118 -0.88 -2.64 -15.07
N ARG A 119 -0.54 -3.74 -15.74
CA ARG A 119 0.77 -4.40 -15.63
C ARG A 119 1.94 -3.42 -15.87
N GLN A 120 1.81 -2.52 -16.84
CA GLN A 120 2.88 -1.56 -17.15
C GLN A 120 3.08 -0.57 -16.00
N ALA A 121 2.01 0.05 -15.50
CA ALA A 121 2.09 0.99 -14.38
C ALA A 121 2.53 0.31 -13.07
N ALA A 122 2.13 -0.94 -12.84
CA ALA A 122 2.54 -1.71 -11.68
C ALA A 122 4.07 -1.93 -11.61
N GLN A 123 4.81 -1.79 -12.74
CA GLN A 123 6.26 -1.84 -12.72
C GLN A 123 6.92 -0.69 -11.97
N LEU A 124 6.23 0.43 -11.74
CA LEU A 124 6.73 1.50 -10.88
C LEU A 124 6.95 1.05 -9.41
N GLU A 125 6.23 0.00 -8.96
CA GLU A 125 6.52 -0.70 -7.69
C GLU A 125 7.31 -1.99 -7.92
N GLY A 126 6.97 -2.75 -8.97
CA GLY A 126 7.52 -4.06 -9.26
C GLY A 126 9.01 -4.07 -9.61
N SER A 127 9.55 -2.95 -10.10
CA SER A 127 10.96 -2.80 -10.46
C SER A 127 11.49 -1.43 -10.04
N LYS A 128 12.36 -1.40 -9.03
CA LYS A 128 12.97 -0.14 -8.57
C LYS A 128 13.81 0.53 -9.65
N ARG A 129 14.49 -0.27 -10.48
CA ARG A 129 15.20 0.28 -11.64
C ARG A 129 14.24 0.96 -12.61
N PHE A 130 13.15 0.28 -13.01
CA PHE A 130 12.16 0.88 -13.91
C PHE A 130 11.60 2.19 -13.32
N ALA A 131 11.30 2.20 -12.02
CA ALA A 131 10.86 3.40 -11.32
C ALA A 131 11.88 4.53 -11.37
N LYS A 132 13.17 4.22 -11.13
CA LYS A 132 14.25 5.22 -11.18
C LYS A 132 14.51 5.74 -12.61
N ASP A 133 14.51 4.87 -13.60
CA ASP A 133 14.63 5.26 -15.01
C ASP A 133 13.46 6.16 -15.43
N PHE A 134 12.22 5.85 -14.97
CA PHE A 134 11.06 6.70 -15.16
C PHE A 134 11.23 8.06 -14.47
N MET A 135 11.65 8.09 -13.20
CA MET A 135 11.88 9.33 -12.45
C MET A 135 12.88 10.22 -13.16
N GLN A 136 14.01 9.64 -13.61
CA GLN A 136 15.05 10.38 -14.34
C GLN A 136 14.53 10.93 -15.66
N LYS A 137 13.84 10.10 -16.45
CA LYS A 137 13.31 10.46 -17.78
C LYS A 137 12.35 11.64 -17.73
N TYR A 138 11.52 11.71 -16.68
CA TYR A 138 10.48 12.73 -16.57
C TYR A 138 10.82 13.86 -15.59
N GLY A 139 12.01 13.83 -14.98
CA GLY A 139 12.46 14.87 -14.07
C GLY A 139 11.79 14.84 -12.70
N VAL A 140 11.33 13.65 -12.24
CA VAL A 140 10.82 13.48 -10.88
C VAL A 140 11.98 13.56 -9.90
N LYS A 141 11.88 14.44 -8.90
CA LYS A 141 12.94 14.66 -7.92
C LYS A 141 13.11 13.46 -6.99
N THR A 142 14.27 12.82 -7.06
CA THR A 142 14.65 11.65 -6.26
C THR A 142 16.12 11.68 -5.89
N ALA A 143 16.58 10.79 -5.01
CA ALA A 143 17.98 10.61 -4.68
C ALA A 143 18.83 10.27 -5.92
N ALA A 144 20.07 10.72 -5.97
CA ALA A 144 21.03 10.26 -6.96
C ALA A 144 21.17 8.72 -6.86
N TYR A 145 21.27 8.04 -7.99
CA TYR A 145 21.29 6.57 -8.01
C TYR A 145 22.13 6.01 -9.17
N ALA A 146 22.48 4.74 -9.01
CA ALA A 146 23.00 3.89 -10.08
C ALA A 146 22.37 2.49 -9.96
N SER A 147 22.17 1.80 -11.08
CA SER A 147 21.57 0.46 -11.11
C SER A 147 22.51 -0.54 -11.80
N PHE A 148 22.56 -1.78 -11.27
CA PHE A 148 23.53 -2.78 -11.70
C PHE A 148 22.87 -4.15 -11.84
N ARG A 149 23.20 -4.85 -12.94
CA ARG A 149 22.87 -6.27 -13.18
C ARG A 149 24.08 -7.18 -12.98
N GLU A 150 25.28 -6.61 -13.07
CA GLU A 150 26.52 -7.34 -12.93
C GLU A 150 27.13 -7.08 -11.55
N LEU A 151 27.42 -8.17 -10.82
CA LEU A 151 27.96 -8.13 -9.46
C LEU A 151 29.24 -7.30 -9.38
N ASP A 152 30.19 -7.53 -10.29
CA ASP A 152 31.49 -6.86 -10.28
C ASP A 152 31.35 -5.35 -10.51
N ALA A 153 30.40 -4.93 -11.36
CA ALA A 153 30.12 -3.51 -11.58
C ALA A 153 29.51 -2.85 -10.33
N ALA A 154 28.59 -3.53 -9.64
CA ALA A 154 28.03 -3.04 -8.39
C ALA A 154 29.09 -2.94 -7.30
N LEU A 155 29.97 -3.95 -7.17
CA LEU A 155 31.08 -3.95 -6.22
C LEU A 155 32.10 -2.86 -6.52
N ALA A 156 32.42 -2.61 -7.80
CA ALA A 156 33.29 -1.51 -8.19
C ALA A 156 32.70 -0.14 -7.81
N TYR A 157 31.41 0.06 -8.03
CA TYR A 157 30.73 1.32 -7.69
C TYR A 157 30.76 1.63 -6.19
N VAL A 158 30.51 0.63 -5.33
CA VAL A 158 30.52 0.85 -3.87
C VAL A 158 31.91 1.08 -3.29
N GLN A 159 32.99 0.90 -4.08
CA GLN A 159 34.35 1.26 -3.63
C GLN A 159 34.55 2.77 -3.51
N ASP A 160 33.92 3.55 -4.41
CA ASP A 160 34.16 4.98 -4.58
C ASP A 160 32.91 5.85 -4.27
N CYS A 161 31.75 5.26 -3.99
CA CYS A 161 30.54 6.02 -3.66
C CYS A 161 30.62 6.69 -2.29
N ALA A 162 29.83 7.76 -2.11
CA ALA A 162 29.71 8.42 -0.80
C ALA A 162 28.95 7.56 0.21
N TYR A 163 29.30 7.70 1.50
CA TYR A 163 28.65 7.01 2.61
C TYR A 163 28.02 8.02 3.60
N PRO A 164 26.87 7.67 4.26
CA PRO A 164 26.12 6.43 4.05
C PRO A 164 25.50 6.33 2.65
N THR A 165 25.28 5.09 2.17
CA THR A 165 24.58 4.80 0.91
C THR A 165 23.48 3.78 1.13
N VAL A 166 22.52 3.68 0.20
CA VAL A 166 21.38 2.76 0.31
C VAL A 166 21.45 1.74 -0.82
N VAL A 167 21.55 0.45 -0.48
CA VAL A 167 21.52 -0.67 -1.44
C VAL A 167 20.14 -1.29 -1.43
N LYS A 168 19.48 -1.37 -2.60
CA LYS A 168 18.12 -1.87 -2.75
C LYS A 168 18.06 -3.01 -3.78
N ALA A 169 17.41 -4.12 -3.44
CA ALA A 169 16.99 -5.12 -4.43
C ALA A 169 15.91 -4.53 -5.33
N SER A 170 16.05 -4.68 -6.67
CA SER A 170 15.16 -4.02 -7.64
C SER A 170 13.73 -4.56 -7.61
N GLY A 171 13.53 -5.87 -7.44
CA GLY A 171 12.22 -6.50 -7.43
C GLY A 171 11.45 -6.34 -6.11
N LEU A 172 10.25 -6.96 -6.07
CA LEU A 172 9.42 -7.00 -4.86
C LEU A 172 10.10 -7.81 -3.75
N ALA A 173 10.37 -7.20 -2.61
CA ALA A 173 11.03 -7.80 -1.46
C ALA A 173 10.32 -7.49 -0.13
N ALA A 174 9.03 -7.16 -0.15
CA ALA A 174 8.18 -6.88 1.01
C ALA A 174 8.82 -5.90 2.03
N GLY A 175 9.45 -4.83 1.54
CA GLY A 175 10.15 -3.83 2.36
C GLY A 175 11.49 -4.27 2.95
N LYS A 176 11.87 -5.55 2.82
CA LYS A 176 13.10 -6.10 3.41
C LYS A 176 14.33 -5.99 2.51
N GLY A 177 14.15 -5.63 1.23
CA GLY A 177 15.23 -5.51 0.24
C GLY A 177 15.95 -4.17 0.24
N VAL A 178 15.95 -3.41 1.35
CA VAL A 178 16.59 -2.10 1.49
C VAL A 178 17.56 -2.13 2.66
N VAL A 179 18.83 -1.80 2.41
CA VAL A 179 19.90 -1.77 3.41
C VAL A 179 20.61 -0.43 3.36
N ILE A 180 20.61 0.28 4.49
CA ILE A 180 21.42 1.50 4.68
C ILE A 180 22.81 1.07 5.13
N CYS A 181 23.82 1.40 4.34
CA CYS A 181 25.19 0.99 4.56
C CYS A 181 26.02 2.20 5.00
N GLN A 182 26.62 2.12 6.18
CA GLN A 182 27.41 3.19 6.78
C GLN A 182 28.82 3.30 6.18
N ASN A 183 29.29 2.21 5.58
CA ASN A 183 30.63 2.10 5.05
C ASN A 183 30.69 1.08 3.90
N ARG A 184 31.85 1.03 3.23
CA ARG A 184 32.11 0.14 2.10
C ARG A 184 31.87 -1.33 2.43
N ALA A 185 32.33 -1.81 3.58
CA ALA A 185 32.22 -3.23 3.93
C ALA A 185 30.78 -3.67 4.05
N GLU A 186 29.92 -2.82 4.64
CA GLU A 186 28.46 -3.07 4.72
C GLU A 186 27.81 -3.06 3.34
N ALA A 187 28.21 -2.12 2.45
CA ALA A 187 27.65 -2.04 1.11
C ALA A 187 28.07 -3.24 0.24
N GLU A 188 29.34 -3.68 0.31
CA GLU A 188 29.79 -4.88 -0.39
C GLU A 188 29.06 -6.14 0.13
N ALA A 189 28.85 -6.25 1.45
CA ALA A 189 28.09 -7.36 2.04
C ALA A 189 26.62 -7.34 1.58
N ALA A 190 25.97 -6.17 1.53
CA ALA A 190 24.60 -6.03 1.06
C ALA A 190 24.44 -6.39 -0.43
N VAL A 191 25.35 -5.90 -1.29
CA VAL A 191 25.38 -6.23 -2.73
C VAL A 191 25.53 -7.74 -2.94
N ARG A 192 26.49 -8.40 -2.24
CA ARG A 192 26.71 -9.86 -2.32
C ARG A 192 25.50 -10.62 -1.80
N ALA A 193 24.90 -10.19 -0.67
CA ALA A 193 23.69 -10.83 -0.14
C ALA A 193 22.53 -10.81 -1.12
N MET A 194 22.37 -9.73 -1.89
CA MET A 194 21.28 -9.60 -2.87
C MET A 194 21.60 -10.36 -4.17
N MET A 195 22.75 -10.13 -4.77
CA MET A 195 23.07 -10.59 -6.13
C MET A 195 23.73 -11.96 -6.18
N GLU A 196 24.61 -12.30 -5.20
CA GLU A 196 25.37 -13.54 -5.20
C GLU A 196 24.64 -14.64 -4.43
N THR A 197 24.26 -14.40 -3.17
CA THR A 197 23.55 -15.41 -2.36
C THR A 197 22.04 -15.42 -2.60
N ARG A 198 21.51 -14.48 -3.39
CA ARG A 198 20.09 -14.37 -3.77
C ARG A 198 19.13 -14.40 -2.60
N ARG A 199 19.46 -13.70 -1.52
CA ARG A 199 18.63 -13.64 -0.30
C ARG A 199 17.16 -13.28 -0.58
N PHE A 200 16.90 -12.55 -1.66
CA PHE A 200 15.56 -12.13 -2.09
C PHE A 200 15.11 -12.81 -3.39
N GLY A 201 15.68 -13.97 -3.75
CA GLY A 201 15.38 -14.66 -5.00
C GLY A 201 15.63 -13.78 -6.22
N ASP A 202 14.72 -13.80 -7.20
CA ASP A 202 14.84 -13.04 -8.44
C ASP A 202 14.80 -11.51 -8.25
N ALA A 203 14.24 -11.03 -7.11
CA ALA A 203 14.23 -9.60 -6.79
C ALA A 203 15.65 -9.01 -6.63
N GLY A 204 16.64 -9.86 -6.28
CA GLY A 204 18.05 -9.49 -6.14
C GLY A 204 18.88 -9.64 -7.41
N ASN A 205 18.31 -10.07 -8.54
CA ASN A 205 19.05 -10.17 -9.82
C ASN A 205 19.56 -8.82 -10.32
N GLU A 206 19.04 -7.74 -9.78
CA GLU A 206 19.43 -6.36 -10.07
C GLU A 206 19.36 -5.53 -8.79
N VAL A 207 20.34 -4.65 -8.58
CA VAL A 207 20.37 -3.75 -7.44
C VAL A 207 20.37 -2.28 -7.88
N VAL A 208 19.77 -1.44 -7.04
CA VAL A 208 19.84 0.02 -7.12
C VAL A 208 20.60 0.53 -5.92
N ILE A 209 21.62 1.36 -6.16
CA ILE A 209 22.44 1.99 -5.12
C ILE A 209 22.15 3.48 -5.16
N GLU A 210 21.73 4.04 -4.01
CA GLU A 210 21.24 5.41 -3.92
C GLU A 210 22.02 6.23 -2.89
N GLU A 211 22.06 7.54 -3.11
CA GLU A 211 22.42 8.53 -2.11
C GLU A 211 21.52 8.35 -0.88
N PHE A 212 22.10 8.34 0.32
CA PHE A 212 21.33 8.39 1.54
C PHE A 212 20.79 9.82 1.78
N LEU A 213 19.49 9.96 1.88
CA LEU A 213 18.84 11.24 2.16
C LEU A 213 18.50 11.33 3.65
N GLU A 214 19.08 12.28 4.34
CA GLU A 214 18.66 12.66 5.69
C GLU A 214 17.37 13.49 5.62
N GLY A 215 16.46 13.31 6.59
CA GLY A 215 15.20 14.04 6.66
C GLY A 215 14.15 13.32 7.49
N TYR A 216 12.90 13.65 7.24
CA TYR A 216 11.77 12.90 7.76
C TYR A 216 10.96 12.29 6.62
N GLU A 217 10.46 11.09 6.84
CA GLU A 217 9.63 10.39 5.85
C GLU A 217 8.18 10.85 5.93
N CYS A 218 7.52 10.89 4.78
CA CYS A 218 6.09 11.11 4.66
C CYS A 218 5.50 10.12 3.65
N SER A 219 4.39 9.51 4.01
CA SER A 219 3.58 8.67 3.13
C SER A 219 2.43 9.51 2.57
N LEU A 220 2.33 9.60 1.25
CA LEU A 220 1.26 10.33 0.58
C LEU A 220 0.56 9.43 -0.43
N LEU A 221 -0.60 8.91 0.00
CA LEU A 221 -1.49 8.14 -0.86
C LEU A 221 -2.21 9.09 -1.81
N SER A 222 -2.36 8.72 -3.07
CA SER A 222 -3.03 9.54 -4.06
C SER A 222 -3.87 8.69 -5.00
N PHE A 223 -5.07 9.13 -5.33
CA PHE A 223 -5.86 8.54 -6.41
C PHE A 223 -5.33 9.02 -7.76
N CYS A 224 -5.29 8.11 -8.73
CA CYS A 224 -4.86 8.40 -10.08
C CYS A 224 -5.86 7.82 -11.08
N ASP A 225 -6.23 8.63 -12.08
CA ASP A 225 -7.05 8.20 -13.21
C ASP A 225 -6.32 8.30 -14.55
N SER A 226 -4.99 8.41 -14.54
CA SER A 226 -4.10 8.65 -15.68
C SER A 226 -4.23 10.01 -16.37
N ARG A 227 -5.12 10.87 -15.88
CA ARG A 227 -5.27 12.28 -16.31
C ARG A 227 -5.07 13.24 -15.16
N HIS A 228 -5.37 12.77 -13.95
CA HIS A 228 -5.27 13.51 -12.71
C HIS A 228 -4.63 12.62 -11.64
N ILE A 229 -3.90 13.23 -10.72
CA ILE A 229 -3.45 12.64 -9.48
C ILE A 229 -3.94 13.53 -8.35
N VAL A 230 -4.77 12.97 -7.46
CA VAL A 230 -5.35 13.70 -6.33
C VAL A 230 -4.78 13.12 -5.03
N PRO A 231 -3.93 13.88 -4.31
CA PRO A 231 -3.38 13.46 -3.03
C PRO A 231 -4.46 13.37 -1.94
N LEU A 232 -4.33 12.35 -1.10
CA LEU A 232 -5.12 12.20 0.12
C LEU A 232 -4.41 12.88 1.31
N VAL A 233 -4.94 12.68 2.51
CA VAL A 233 -4.30 13.15 3.75
C VAL A 233 -2.92 12.52 3.89
N SER A 234 -1.92 13.33 4.24
CA SER A 234 -0.55 12.88 4.48
C SER A 234 -0.47 12.00 5.74
N ALA A 235 0.50 11.06 5.76
CA ALA A 235 0.70 10.19 6.90
C ALA A 235 2.18 10.05 7.25
N ARG A 236 2.47 9.71 8.50
CA ARG A 236 3.81 9.33 8.97
C ARG A 236 3.76 7.87 9.42
N ASP A 237 4.44 7.01 8.69
CA ASP A 237 4.65 5.62 9.08
C ASP A 237 5.88 5.49 10.00
N HIS A 238 5.82 4.53 10.93
CA HIS A 238 6.91 4.15 11.82
C HIS A 238 7.43 2.76 11.39
N LYS A 239 8.41 2.74 10.49
CA LYS A 239 8.82 1.54 9.75
C LYS A 239 9.65 0.54 10.56
N THR A 240 10.39 1.00 11.57
CA THR A 240 11.28 0.12 12.35
C THR A 240 10.56 -0.58 13.48
N ILE A 241 11.05 -1.75 13.84
CA ILE A 241 10.44 -2.58 14.92
C ILE A 241 10.59 -1.95 16.31
N GLY A 242 11.67 -1.22 16.56
CA GLY A 242 12.02 -0.66 17.87
C GLY A 242 11.63 0.80 18.01
N GLU A 243 11.42 1.20 19.27
CA GLU A 243 11.21 2.60 19.65
C GLU A 243 12.39 3.49 19.25
N GLY A 244 12.14 4.78 19.05
CA GLY A 244 13.16 5.73 18.60
C GLY A 244 13.68 5.44 17.19
N ASN A 245 12.89 4.75 16.36
CA ASN A 245 13.25 4.33 15.01
C ASN A 245 14.51 3.45 14.95
N THR A 246 14.60 2.48 15.84
CA THR A 246 15.70 1.52 15.94
C THR A 246 15.31 0.12 15.46
N GLY A 247 16.31 -0.72 15.18
CA GLY A 247 16.10 -2.10 14.76
C GLY A 247 15.77 -2.24 13.26
N GLU A 248 15.29 -3.42 12.89
CA GLU A 248 15.01 -3.78 11.49
C GLU A 248 13.78 -3.07 10.94
N ASN A 249 13.80 -2.82 9.64
CA ASN A 249 12.62 -2.35 8.90
C ASN A 249 11.53 -3.43 8.86
N THR A 250 10.30 -2.99 8.96
CA THR A 250 9.08 -3.81 8.94
C THR A 250 8.14 -3.33 7.82
N GLY A 251 6.95 -3.87 7.78
CA GLY A 251 5.87 -3.34 6.95
C GLY A 251 5.18 -2.08 7.51
N GLY A 252 5.66 -1.55 8.65
CA GLY A 252 5.06 -0.45 9.41
C GLY A 252 4.51 -0.92 10.76
N MET A 253 4.91 -0.24 11.85
CA MET A 253 4.50 -0.54 13.23
C MET A 253 3.44 0.43 13.76
N GLY A 254 3.12 1.46 12.98
CA GLY A 254 2.07 2.40 13.30
C GLY A 254 2.14 3.65 12.43
N VAL A 255 1.02 4.35 12.35
CA VAL A 255 0.83 5.51 11.48
C VAL A 255 0.09 6.60 12.21
N ILE A 256 0.47 7.85 11.98
CA ILE A 256 -0.34 9.03 12.31
C ILE A 256 -0.73 9.76 11.04
N ALA A 257 -1.94 10.29 11.00
CA ALA A 257 -2.48 11.12 9.92
C ALA A 257 -3.38 12.23 10.50
N PRO A 258 -3.25 13.49 9.99
CA PRO A 258 -2.25 14.00 9.06
C PRO A 258 -0.82 13.95 9.62
N HIS A 259 0.18 13.98 8.73
CA HIS A 259 1.58 14.08 9.13
C HIS A 259 1.86 15.46 9.74
N PRO A 260 2.36 15.57 11.01
CA PRO A 260 2.40 16.86 11.74
C PRO A 260 3.39 17.88 11.18
N ARG A 261 4.32 17.45 10.33
CA ARG A 261 5.36 18.31 9.73
C ARG A 261 5.21 18.49 8.22
N PHE A 262 4.15 17.94 7.59
CA PHE A 262 3.91 18.03 6.15
C PHE A 262 2.76 18.98 5.89
N GLY A 263 3.09 20.27 5.67
CA GLY A 263 2.14 21.33 5.47
C GLY A 263 2.02 21.79 4.01
N ASP A 264 1.47 22.98 3.82
CA ASP A 264 1.20 23.55 2.48
C ASP A 264 2.47 23.76 1.65
N ALA A 265 3.59 24.13 2.30
CA ALA A 265 4.86 24.33 1.60
C ALA A 265 5.42 23.01 1.04
N GLU A 266 5.39 21.94 1.82
CA GLU A 266 5.80 20.61 1.40
C GLU A 266 4.84 20.05 0.35
N MET A 267 3.54 20.27 0.49
CA MET A 267 2.54 19.86 -0.52
C MET A 267 2.76 20.60 -1.85
N ALA A 268 3.04 21.90 -1.83
CA ALA A 268 3.34 22.67 -3.03
C ALA A 268 4.63 22.17 -3.71
N ALA A 269 5.68 21.87 -2.93
CA ALA A 269 6.92 21.28 -3.44
C ALA A 269 6.68 19.86 -4.02
N PHE A 270 5.91 19.03 -3.34
CA PHE A 270 5.51 17.70 -3.83
C PHE A 270 4.78 17.80 -5.17
N ARG A 271 3.77 18.67 -5.28
CA ARG A 271 3.02 18.85 -6.54
C ARG A 271 3.94 19.23 -7.69
N ARG A 272 4.80 20.22 -7.51
CA ARG A 272 5.71 20.73 -8.53
C ARG A 272 6.82 19.74 -8.93
N ASP A 273 7.49 19.14 -7.93
CA ASP A 273 8.75 18.42 -8.14
C ASP A 273 8.54 16.90 -8.34
N ILE A 274 7.37 16.37 -7.98
CA ILE A 274 7.09 14.92 -7.98
C ILE A 274 5.78 14.59 -8.70
N LEU A 275 4.63 15.18 -8.27
CA LEU A 275 3.32 14.79 -8.79
C LEU A 275 3.16 15.14 -10.27
N GLU A 276 3.41 16.40 -10.64
CA GLU A 276 3.25 16.88 -12.02
C GLU A 276 4.19 16.14 -12.99
N PRO A 277 5.50 15.97 -12.69
CA PRO A 277 6.39 15.17 -13.51
C PRO A 277 5.95 13.69 -13.61
N THR A 278 5.44 13.10 -12.52
CA THR A 278 4.91 11.73 -12.52
C THR A 278 3.71 11.61 -13.45
N LEU A 279 2.74 12.53 -13.36
CA LEU A 279 1.56 12.53 -14.22
C LEU A 279 1.95 12.71 -15.69
N LYS A 280 2.88 13.61 -15.99
CA LYS A 280 3.44 13.79 -17.34
C LYS A 280 4.03 12.49 -17.87
N GLY A 281 4.77 11.77 -17.05
CA GLY A 281 5.35 10.47 -17.40
C GLY A 281 4.28 9.41 -17.66
N ILE A 282 3.28 9.28 -16.80
CA ILE A 282 2.15 8.35 -16.94
C ILE A 282 1.45 8.57 -18.28
N ILE A 283 1.14 9.83 -18.61
CA ILE A 283 0.49 10.19 -19.89
C ILE A 283 1.41 9.86 -21.08
N ALA A 284 2.70 10.23 -21.01
CA ALA A 284 3.64 10.04 -22.10
C ALA A 284 3.93 8.56 -22.40
N GLU A 285 3.95 7.70 -21.36
CA GLU A 285 4.13 6.24 -21.51
C GLU A 285 2.81 5.51 -21.85
N GLY A 286 1.69 6.21 -21.90
CA GLY A 286 0.38 5.60 -22.18
C GLY A 286 -0.08 4.63 -21.10
N MET A 287 0.31 4.86 -19.84
CA MET A 287 -0.13 4.08 -18.68
C MET A 287 -1.58 4.41 -18.36
N ASP A 288 -2.52 3.71 -18.97
CA ASP A 288 -3.97 3.97 -18.81
C ASP A 288 -4.57 3.07 -17.72
N PHE A 289 -4.78 3.63 -16.52
CA PHE A 289 -5.34 2.93 -15.37
C PHE A 289 -6.14 3.87 -14.45
N ALA A 290 -6.95 3.30 -13.55
CA ALA A 290 -7.50 3.97 -12.38
C ALA A 290 -7.07 3.20 -11.14
N GLY A 291 -6.39 3.86 -10.21
CA GLY A 291 -5.81 3.19 -9.05
C GLY A 291 -5.24 4.16 -8.03
N VAL A 292 -4.45 3.64 -7.11
CA VAL A 292 -3.73 4.42 -6.10
C VAL A 292 -2.25 4.41 -6.43
N ILE A 293 -1.62 5.56 -6.29
CA ILE A 293 -0.17 5.74 -6.22
C ILE A 293 0.15 6.17 -4.79
N PHE A 294 0.94 5.39 -4.09
CA PHE A 294 1.51 5.77 -2.82
C PHE A 294 2.93 6.29 -3.09
N PHE A 295 3.17 7.55 -2.77
CA PHE A 295 4.45 8.21 -2.82
C PHE A 295 5.13 8.10 -1.46
N GLY A 296 6.23 7.34 -1.38
CA GLY A 296 7.14 7.35 -0.23
C GLY A 296 8.11 8.52 -0.35
N LEU A 297 7.98 9.50 0.53
CA LEU A 297 8.70 10.76 0.44
C LEU A 297 9.76 10.90 1.53
N MET A 298 10.86 11.59 1.19
CA MET A 298 11.82 12.14 2.14
C MET A 298 11.79 13.66 2.05
N VAL A 299 11.64 14.33 3.18
CA VAL A 299 11.59 15.80 3.27
C VAL A 299 12.76 16.31 4.08
N ASN A 300 13.50 17.26 3.52
CA ASN A 300 14.64 17.91 4.17
C ASN A 300 14.81 19.36 3.70
N ALA A 301 15.88 20.02 4.13
CA ALA A 301 16.16 21.42 3.77
C ALA A 301 16.35 21.64 2.24
N ARG A 302 16.66 20.60 1.47
CA ARG A 302 16.78 20.65 -0.01
C ARG A 302 15.43 20.48 -0.72
N GLY A 303 14.35 20.16 0.02
CA GLY A 303 12.98 19.99 -0.45
C GLY A 303 12.43 18.60 -0.27
N VAL A 304 11.43 18.24 -1.09
CA VAL A 304 10.74 16.94 -1.08
C VAL A 304 11.34 16.05 -2.15
N TYR A 305 11.68 14.81 -1.79
CA TYR A 305 12.25 13.79 -2.67
C TYR A 305 11.38 12.54 -2.68
N LEU A 306 11.20 11.92 -3.83
CA LEU A 306 10.56 10.64 -3.94
C LEU A 306 11.57 9.52 -3.66
N LEU A 307 11.26 8.66 -2.67
CA LEU A 307 12.05 7.47 -2.35
C LEU A 307 11.64 6.29 -3.22
N GLU A 308 10.31 6.07 -3.34
CA GLU A 308 9.72 4.97 -4.09
C GLU A 308 8.25 5.23 -4.41
N TYR A 309 7.75 4.57 -5.46
CA TYR A 309 6.33 4.40 -5.70
C TYR A 309 5.87 3.06 -5.11
N ASN A 310 4.66 3.05 -4.53
CA ASN A 310 3.90 1.83 -4.33
C ASN A 310 2.57 1.99 -5.09
N MET A 311 2.25 1.05 -5.95
CA MET A 311 1.14 1.20 -6.91
C MET A 311 -0.17 0.65 -6.35
N ARG A 312 -0.40 0.88 -5.06
CA ARG A 312 -1.56 0.44 -4.27
C ARG A 312 -1.66 1.24 -2.98
N PHE A 313 -2.75 1.03 -2.24
CA PHE A 313 -2.87 1.52 -0.88
C PHE A 313 -1.77 0.96 0.04
N GLY A 314 -1.31 1.78 1.00
CA GLY A 314 -0.35 1.39 2.04
C GLY A 314 -0.98 0.52 3.14
N ASP A 315 -0.15 -0.19 3.88
CA ASP A 315 -0.52 -0.95 5.07
C ASP A 315 0.59 -0.76 6.12
N PRO A 316 0.41 0.04 7.18
CA PRO A 316 -0.87 0.40 7.80
C PRO A 316 -1.43 1.81 7.51
N GLU A 317 -0.97 2.55 6.50
CA GLU A 317 -1.43 3.92 6.23
C GLU A 317 -2.94 3.97 5.94
N THR A 318 -3.46 3.01 5.17
CA THR A 318 -4.90 2.94 4.83
C THR A 318 -5.78 2.90 6.06
N GLN A 319 -5.34 2.17 7.10
CA GLN A 319 -6.06 2.02 8.35
C GLN A 319 -6.18 3.34 9.12
N ALA A 320 -5.22 4.27 8.94
CA ALA A 320 -5.26 5.61 9.55
C ALA A 320 -5.99 6.63 8.65
N VAL A 321 -5.81 6.56 7.33
CA VAL A 321 -6.34 7.56 6.38
C VAL A 321 -7.83 7.37 6.11
N LEU A 322 -8.31 6.14 5.87
CA LEU A 322 -9.73 5.90 5.53
C LEU A 322 -10.72 6.31 6.63
N PRO A 323 -10.44 6.14 7.94
CA PRO A 323 -11.34 6.64 8.98
C PRO A 323 -11.52 8.16 9.00
N LEU A 324 -10.60 8.93 8.41
CA LEU A 324 -10.71 10.38 8.28
C LEU A 324 -11.55 10.81 7.06
N LEU A 325 -11.81 9.92 6.12
CA LEU A 325 -12.63 10.21 4.93
C LEU A 325 -14.12 10.26 5.30
N GLU A 326 -14.77 11.41 5.11
CA GLU A 326 -16.19 11.59 5.41
C GLU A 326 -17.10 10.94 4.36
N ASN A 327 -16.83 11.20 3.10
CA ASN A 327 -17.68 10.70 2.02
C ASN A 327 -17.40 9.23 1.67
N GLU A 328 -18.27 8.68 0.83
CA GLU A 328 -18.20 7.30 0.43
C GLU A 328 -16.97 7.05 -0.48
N LEU A 329 -16.20 6.00 -0.18
CA LEU A 329 -15.04 5.61 -0.97
C LEU A 329 -15.44 5.24 -2.42
N LEU A 330 -16.65 4.71 -2.60
CA LEU A 330 -17.17 4.32 -3.90
C LEU A 330 -17.26 5.52 -4.86
N ASP A 331 -17.60 6.71 -4.37
CA ASP A 331 -17.67 7.92 -5.21
C ASP A 331 -16.31 8.27 -5.80
N ALA A 332 -15.24 8.19 -4.99
CA ALA A 332 -13.89 8.43 -5.44
C ALA A 332 -13.41 7.39 -6.46
N VAL A 333 -13.72 6.11 -6.20
CA VAL A 333 -13.37 5.02 -7.13
C VAL A 333 -14.12 5.18 -8.46
N GLN A 334 -15.39 5.54 -8.43
CA GLN A 334 -16.19 5.81 -9.65
C GLN A 334 -15.65 7.02 -10.41
N ALA A 335 -15.34 8.12 -9.72
CA ALA A 335 -14.75 9.29 -10.36
C ALA A 335 -13.43 8.95 -11.06
N ALA A 336 -12.59 8.11 -10.44
CA ALA A 336 -11.35 7.65 -11.06
C ALA A 336 -11.60 6.77 -12.30
N LEU A 337 -12.50 5.81 -12.24
CA LEU A 337 -12.85 4.94 -13.35
C LEU A 337 -13.47 5.72 -14.53
N GLU A 338 -14.19 6.79 -14.22
CA GLU A 338 -14.81 7.70 -15.20
C GLU A 338 -13.85 8.80 -15.70
N ARG A 339 -12.60 8.85 -15.24
CA ARG A 339 -11.58 9.85 -15.63
C ARG A 339 -11.99 11.29 -15.32
N ARG A 340 -12.63 11.51 -14.18
CA ARG A 340 -13.10 12.81 -13.69
C ARG A 340 -12.70 13.12 -12.24
N LEU A 341 -11.51 12.63 -11.83
CA LEU A 341 -10.95 12.97 -10.53
C LEU A 341 -10.65 14.46 -10.46
N ASP A 342 -10.99 15.05 -9.31
CA ASP A 342 -10.57 16.38 -8.89
C ASP A 342 -10.47 16.43 -7.35
N ASP A 343 -9.92 17.52 -6.79
CA ASP A 343 -9.72 17.65 -5.34
C ASP A 343 -11.07 17.64 -4.56
N SER A 344 -12.22 17.96 -5.19
CA SER A 344 -13.53 18.00 -4.54
C SER A 344 -14.14 16.63 -4.26
N VAL A 345 -13.57 15.58 -4.85
CA VAL A 345 -14.03 14.19 -4.66
C VAL A 345 -13.85 13.72 -3.23
N PHE A 346 -12.89 14.30 -2.48
CA PHE A 346 -12.58 13.90 -1.11
C PHE A 346 -12.99 14.96 -0.11
N ARG A 347 -13.74 14.57 0.92
CA ARG A 347 -14.04 15.40 2.09
C ARG A 347 -13.45 14.73 3.32
N TRP A 348 -12.72 15.51 4.09
CA TRP A 348 -11.97 15.03 5.25
C TRP A 348 -12.53 15.59 6.54
N GLN A 349 -12.59 14.77 7.57
CA GLN A 349 -12.87 15.20 8.93
C GLN A 349 -11.74 16.13 9.40
N ASP A 350 -12.09 17.17 10.15
CA ASP A 350 -11.13 17.97 10.92
C ASP A 350 -10.72 17.18 12.17
N ALA A 351 -9.93 16.15 11.96
CA ALA A 351 -9.54 15.17 12.97
C ALA A 351 -8.17 14.55 12.67
N HIS A 352 -7.64 13.86 13.66
CA HIS A 352 -6.40 13.10 13.59
C HIS A 352 -6.67 11.60 13.79
N ALA A 353 -5.85 10.77 13.15
CA ALA A 353 -5.85 9.34 13.35
C ALA A 353 -4.49 8.85 13.84
N CYS A 354 -4.49 7.92 14.78
CA CYS A 354 -3.31 7.19 15.22
C CYS A 354 -3.59 5.69 15.12
N CYS A 355 -2.78 4.99 14.35
CA CYS A 355 -2.82 3.55 14.17
C CYS A 355 -1.64 2.93 14.89
N VAL A 356 -1.86 2.01 15.83
CA VAL A 356 -0.83 1.24 16.53
C VAL A 356 -0.96 -0.23 16.12
N VAL A 357 0.14 -0.82 15.65
CA VAL A 357 0.17 -2.21 15.17
C VAL A 357 0.58 -3.14 16.28
N ALA A 358 -0.24 -4.16 16.57
CA ALA A 358 0.14 -5.30 17.40
C ALA A 358 0.79 -6.38 16.52
N ALA A 359 1.99 -6.81 16.89
CA ALA A 359 2.78 -7.81 16.19
C ALA A 359 3.09 -9.02 17.07
N SER A 360 3.38 -10.16 16.43
CA SER A 360 3.89 -11.38 17.09
C SER A 360 5.35 -11.19 17.52
N ALA A 361 5.73 -11.68 18.69
CA ALA A 361 7.11 -11.69 19.13
C ALA A 361 8.03 -12.37 18.10
N GLY A 362 9.15 -11.71 17.80
CA GLY A 362 10.11 -12.16 16.78
C GLY A 362 9.90 -11.52 15.39
N TYR A 363 8.76 -10.89 15.13
CA TYR A 363 8.56 -10.12 13.90
C TYR A 363 9.55 -8.93 13.83
N PRO A 364 10.20 -8.63 12.67
CA PRO A 364 9.96 -9.13 11.29
C PRO A 364 10.73 -10.43 10.95
N GLY A 365 11.43 -11.04 11.91
CA GLY A 365 12.09 -12.33 11.77
C GLY A 365 11.11 -13.51 11.92
N GLU A 366 11.57 -14.60 12.54
CA GLU A 366 10.74 -15.77 12.84
C GLU A 366 9.79 -15.50 14.00
N PHE A 367 8.54 -15.91 13.87
CA PHE A 367 7.51 -15.76 14.90
C PHE A 367 6.58 -16.97 14.96
N ARG A 368 5.96 -17.18 16.13
CA ARG A 368 4.96 -18.22 16.36
C ARG A 368 3.59 -17.74 15.87
N THR A 369 2.76 -18.66 15.37
CA THR A 369 1.38 -18.45 14.98
C THR A 369 0.45 -19.42 15.70
N GLY A 370 -0.87 -19.26 15.53
CA GLY A 370 -1.86 -20.12 16.17
C GLY A 370 -2.13 -19.77 17.65
N LEU A 371 -1.76 -18.57 18.08
CA LEU A 371 -1.96 -18.10 19.46
C LEU A 371 -3.32 -17.42 19.57
N PRO A 372 -4.15 -17.77 20.60
CA PRO A 372 -5.47 -17.16 20.78
C PRO A 372 -5.41 -15.66 21.04
N ILE A 373 -6.28 -14.90 20.35
CA ILE A 373 -6.43 -13.46 20.52
C ILE A 373 -7.66 -13.18 21.35
N ALA A 374 -7.49 -12.53 22.50
CA ALA A 374 -8.56 -12.25 23.46
C ALA A 374 -8.86 -10.76 23.59
N ASN A 375 -10.04 -10.44 24.18
CA ASN A 375 -10.49 -9.11 24.56
C ASN A 375 -10.71 -8.10 23.43
N LEU A 376 -10.88 -8.55 22.19
CA LEU A 376 -11.11 -7.67 21.05
C LEU A 376 -12.37 -6.81 21.22
N GLU A 377 -13.45 -7.37 21.77
CA GLU A 377 -14.68 -6.61 22.01
C GLU A 377 -14.44 -5.46 22.99
N ARG A 378 -13.61 -5.69 24.01
CA ARG A 378 -13.24 -4.65 24.97
C ARG A 378 -12.38 -3.56 24.30
N ALA A 379 -11.44 -3.94 23.43
CA ALA A 379 -10.62 -2.99 22.68
C ALA A 379 -11.47 -2.09 21.76
N ARG A 380 -12.52 -2.63 21.15
CA ARG A 380 -13.44 -1.89 20.26
C ARG A 380 -14.21 -0.75 20.94
N PHE A 381 -14.33 -0.72 22.25
CA PHE A 381 -14.91 0.43 22.97
C PHE A 381 -14.03 1.69 22.91
N TYR A 382 -12.73 1.54 22.69
CA TYR A 382 -11.78 2.64 22.68
C TYR A 382 -11.43 3.11 21.27
N ALA A 383 -11.30 2.18 20.32
CA ALA A 383 -10.82 2.48 18.98
C ALA A 383 -11.34 1.48 17.93
N GLN A 384 -11.24 1.84 16.66
CA GLN A 384 -11.48 0.93 15.55
C GLN A 384 -10.38 -0.14 15.48
N ILE A 385 -10.77 -1.41 15.34
CA ILE A 385 -9.83 -2.53 15.24
C ILE A 385 -9.85 -3.10 13.82
N PHE A 386 -8.71 -3.06 13.13
CA PHE A 386 -8.52 -3.73 11.85
C PHE A 386 -7.62 -4.95 12.03
N ILE A 387 -8.17 -6.13 11.75
CA ILE A 387 -7.44 -7.40 11.80
C ILE A 387 -6.58 -7.53 10.55
N ALA A 388 -5.35 -8.01 10.73
CA ALA A 388 -4.39 -8.32 9.68
C ALA A 388 -4.05 -9.81 9.69
N GLY A 389 -2.94 -10.19 10.32
CA GLY A 389 -2.46 -11.56 10.40
C GLY A 389 -3.19 -12.38 11.46
N ALA A 390 -4.50 -12.60 11.29
CA ALA A 390 -5.26 -13.51 12.12
C ALA A 390 -6.25 -14.35 11.29
N ARG A 391 -6.50 -15.58 11.74
CA ARG A 391 -7.45 -16.53 11.15
C ARG A 391 -8.48 -16.98 12.17
N GLN A 392 -9.65 -17.41 11.69
CA GLN A 392 -10.68 -18.05 12.52
C GLN A 392 -10.42 -19.57 12.53
N ASP A 393 -10.50 -20.18 13.73
CA ASP A 393 -10.39 -21.61 13.89
C ASP A 393 -11.30 -22.07 15.05
N CYS A 394 -12.20 -23.00 14.81
CA CYS A 394 -13.15 -23.54 15.80
C CYS A 394 -13.84 -22.50 16.68
N GLY A 395 -14.16 -21.32 16.13
CA GLY A 395 -14.83 -20.24 16.89
C GLY A 395 -13.84 -19.27 17.59
N GLU A 396 -12.57 -19.57 17.61
CA GLU A 396 -11.53 -18.72 18.18
C GLU A 396 -10.76 -17.94 17.09
N MET A 397 -10.32 -16.73 17.41
CA MET A 397 -9.43 -15.96 16.56
C MET A 397 -7.98 -16.22 16.97
N LEU A 398 -7.18 -16.72 16.03
CA LEU A 398 -5.78 -17.09 16.27
C LEU A 398 -4.83 -16.24 15.40
N THR A 399 -3.64 -15.94 15.92
CA THR A 399 -2.59 -15.28 15.15
C THR A 399 -2.18 -16.14 13.94
N SER A 400 -1.93 -15.51 12.79
CA SER A 400 -1.48 -16.18 11.56
C SER A 400 -0.42 -15.41 10.79
N GLY A 401 0.02 -14.25 11.30
CA GLY A 401 1.02 -13.40 10.66
C GLY A 401 1.87 -12.61 11.65
N GLY A 402 2.85 -11.90 11.14
CA GLY A 402 3.75 -11.07 11.95
C GLY A 402 3.03 -9.84 12.51
N ARG A 403 2.42 -9.00 11.66
CA ARG A 403 1.48 -7.95 12.09
C ARG A 403 0.10 -8.57 12.23
N VAL A 404 -0.43 -8.56 13.45
CA VAL A 404 -1.66 -9.30 13.80
C VAL A 404 -2.91 -8.46 13.66
N LEU A 405 -2.90 -7.25 14.22
CA LEU A 405 -4.01 -6.31 14.16
C LEU A 405 -3.55 -4.86 14.35
N ASN A 406 -4.47 -3.94 14.09
CA ASN A 406 -4.24 -2.51 14.17
C ASN A 406 -5.32 -1.88 15.05
N CYS A 407 -4.92 -1.08 16.05
CA CYS A 407 -5.81 -0.27 16.87
C CYS A 407 -5.75 1.18 16.37
N VAL A 408 -6.90 1.72 15.91
CA VAL A 408 -6.95 3.03 15.26
C VAL A 408 -7.85 3.97 16.02
N GLY A 409 -7.25 4.91 16.73
CA GLY A 409 -7.94 6.02 17.39
C GLY A 409 -8.14 7.19 16.44
N VAL A 410 -9.34 7.78 16.45
CA VAL A 410 -9.67 9.02 15.73
C VAL A 410 -10.21 10.03 16.74
N ALA A 411 -9.69 11.26 16.70
CA ALA A 411 -10.10 12.34 17.60
C ALA A 411 -9.73 13.72 17.03
N PRO A 412 -10.31 14.81 17.57
CA PRO A 412 -10.00 16.18 17.11
C PRO A 412 -8.54 16.60 17.32
N THR A 413 -7.78 15.96 18.21
CA THR A 413 -6.34 16.21 18.40
C THR A 413 -5.52 14.95 18.25
N ALA A 414 -4.25 15.10 17.86
CA ALA A 414 -3.33 13.97 17.70
C ALA A 414 -3.12 13.21 19.02
N GLU A 415 -3.01 13.92 20.14
CA GLU A 415 -2.83 13.32 21.46
C GLU A 415 -4.04 12.48 21.87
N ALA A 416 -5.26 12.98 21.63
CA ALA A 416 -6.49 12.23 21.94
C ALA A 416 -6.67 11.01 21.02
N ALA A 417 -6.32 11.13 19.73
CA ALA A 417 -6.31 10.00 18.80
C ALA A 417 -5.30 8.92 19.23
N ARG A 418 -4.10 9.35 19.61
CA ARG A 418 -3.05 8.49 20.15
C ARG A 418 -3.53 7.78 21.44
N GLN A 419 -4.09 8.51 22.39
CA GLN A 419 -4.58 7.94 23.64
C GLN A 419 -5.61 6.82 23.38
N LYS A 420 -6.60 7.07 22.51
CA LYS A 420 -7.60 6.06 22.13
C LYS A 420 -6.96 4.78 21.56
N ALA A 421 -5.97 4.92 20.66
CA ALA A 421 -5.30 3.78 20.07
C ALA A 421 -4.55 2.94 21.14
N TYR A 422 -3.87 3.62 22.07
CA TYR A 422 -3.17 2.94 23.17
C TYR A 422 -4.12 2.35 24.22
N ASP A 423 -5.23 3.00 24.54
CA ASP A 423 -6.26 2.43 25.42
C ASP A 423 -6.85 1.15 24.84
N ALA A 424 -7.02 1.11 23.51
CA ALA A 424 -7.50 -0.07 22.80
C ALA A 424 -6.47 -1.20 22.80
N ILE A 425 -5.22 -0.92 22.42
CA ILE A 425 -4.20 -1.98 22.29
C ILE A 425 -3.82 -2.58 23.64
N ALA A 426 -3.92 -1.80 24.72
CA ALA A 426 -3.71 -2.28 26.09
C ALA A 426 -4.76 -3.33 26.55
N GLN A 427 -5.92 -3.41 25.87
CA GLN A 427 -6.91 -4.45 26.15
C GLN A 427 -6.62 -5.76 25.43
N VAL A 428 -5.97 -5.70 24.25
CA VAL A 428 -5.72 -6.87 23.42
C VAL A 428 -4.69 -7.80 24.08
N GLN A 429 -4.97 -9.09 24.04
CA GLN A 429 -4.11 -10.11 24.64
C GLN A 429 -3.89 -11.29 23.69
N PHE A 430 -2.65 -11.62 23.45
CA PHE A 430 -2.17 -12.91 22.94
C PHE A 430 -0.73 -13.12 23.39
N ASP A 431 -0.29 -14.38 23.50
CA ASP A 431 1.07 -14.69 23.96
C ASP A 431 2.11 -14.05 23.03
N GLY A 432 3.06 -13.32 23.60
CA GLY A 432 4.12 -12.63 22.86
C GLY A 432 3.64 -11.42 22.03
N ILE A 433 2.55 -10.76 22.42
CA ILE A 433 2.15 -9.49 21.81
C ILE A 433 3.25 -8.44 21.97
N THR A 434 3.60 -7.77 20.86
CA THR A 434 4.54 -6.66 20.86
C THR A 434 3.95 -5.48 20.07
N TYR A 435 4.23 -4.26 20.51
CA TYR A 435 3.90 -3.01 19.81
C TYR A 435 4.81 -1.90 20.29
N ARG A 436 4.97 -0.85 19.50
CA ARG A 436 5.75 0.34 19.87
C ARG A 436 4.91 1.26 20.74
N CYS A 437 5.52 1.86 21.78
CA CYS A 437 4.88 2.84 22.68
C CYS A 437 5.08 4.30 22.24
N ASP A 438 5.90 4.54 21.21
CA ASP A 438 6.26 5.87 20.71
C ASP A 438 5.57 6.28 19.42
N ILE A 439 4.54 5.55 18.96
CA ILE A 439 3.76 5.95 17.78
C ILE A 439 3.06 7.26 18.06
N GLY A 440 3.31 8.26 17.21
CA GLY A 440 2.71 9.59 17.33
C GLY A 440 3.45 10.55 18.27
N LEU A 441 4.68 10.20 18.69
CA LEU A 441 5.57 11.12 19.41
C LEU A 441 6.55 11.80 18.44
#